data_44b99ac4ba7ef34e500bc022add457e8
#
_entry.id   44b99ac4ba7ef34e500bc022add457e8
#
_cell.length_a   1.000
_cell.length_b   1.000
_cell.length_c   1.000
_cell.angle_alpha   90.00
_cell.angle_beta   90.00
_cell.angle_gamma   90.00
#
_symmetry.space_group_name_H-M   'P 1'
#
loop_
_entity.id
_entity.type
_entity.pdbx_description
1 polymer ?
#
loop_
_entity_poly.entity_id
_entity_poly.type
_entity_poly.pdbx_seq_one_letter_code
_entity_poly.pdbx_strand_id
1 'polypeptide(L)'
;IVATGAHAASPHAIPGETKLAFGDAVVMDFGARYAGYCSDMTRTVFVGEPSDEARRAYGAIRRANEECEAMLRAGLSGADVHQHAEAVLEEEGFGGAMGHSLGHSVGIDIHEAPNLSPRNPKALCAGNVVTVEPGIYLTGKFGMRLEDYGVVRDTSYEVFTQSTHEMIIIS
;
A
#
# COMPACT_ATOMS: atom_id res chain seq x y z
N ILE A 1 -4.73 -11.27 -3.30
CA ILE A 1 -3.37 -11.74 -3.71
C ILE A 1 -2.69 -12.30 -2.45
N VAL A 2 -1.97 -13.42 -2.58
CA VAL A 2 -1.01 -13.89 -1.57
C VAL A 2 0.26 -14.27 -2.30
N ALA A 3 1.37 -13.57 -2.02
CA ALA A 3 2.64 -13.76 -2.71
C ALA A 3 3.82 -13.70 -1.74
N THR A 4 4.88 -14.48 -2.01
CA THR A 4 6.02 -14.61 -1.12
C THR A 4 7.36 -14.48 -1.83
N GLY A 5 8.38 -14.03 -1.10
CA GLY A 5 9.75 -13.92 -1.56
C GLY A 5 9.88 -13.14 -2.87
N ALA A 6 10.70 -13.61 -3.80
CA ALA A 6 10.91 -12.97 -5.10
C ALA A 6 9.64 -12.93 -5.96
N HIS A 7 8.66 -13.83 -5.74
CA HIS A 7 7.40 -13.81 -6.47
C HIS A 7 6.53 -12.60 -6.08
N ALA A 8 6.62 -12.14 -4.83
CA ALA A 8 5.95 -10.95 -4.35
C ALA A 8 6.44 -9.63 -5.01
N ALA A 9 7.59 -9.66 -5.72
CA ALA A 9 8.05 -8.51 -6.49
C ALA A 9 7.16 -8.18 -7.72
N SER A 10 6.14 -9.01 -7.99
CA SER A 10 5.08 -8.70 -8.94
C SER A 10 3.86 -8.20 -8.17
N PRO A 11 3.42 -6.94 -8.35
CA PRO A 11 2.25 -6.39 -7.63
C PRO A 11 0.94 -7.18 -7.87
N HIS A 12 0.85 -7.84 -9.01
CA HIS A 12 -0.29 -8.68 -9.41
C HIS A 12 0.11 -10.16 -9.52
N ALA A 13 0.88 -10.65 -8.54
CA ALA A 13 1.32 -12.04 -8.51
C ALA A 13 0.15 -13.02 -8.56
N ILE A 14 0.25 -14.01 -9.46
CA ILE A 14 -0.72 -15.09 -9.56
C ILE A 14 -0.24 -16.24 -8.67
N PRO A 15 -1.08 -16.82 -7.80
CA PRO A 15 -0.71 -17.95 -6.98
C PRO A 15 -0.18 -19.13 -7.81
N GLY A 16 0.90 -19.75 -7.33
CA GLY A 16 1.56 -20.88 -7.98
C GLY A 16 2.11 -21.87 -6.94
N GLU A 17 3.11 -22.65 -7.34
CA GLU A 17 3.74 -23.67 -6.49
C GLU A 17 4.85 -23.12 -5.57
N THR A 18 5.07 -21.81 -5.55
CA THR A 18 6.08 -21.17 -4.69
C THR A 18 5.76 -21.41 -3.23
N LYS A 19 6.70 -22.00 -2.51
CA LYS A 19 6.58 -22.30 -1.09
C LYS A 19 7.20 -21.18 -0.26
N LEU A 20 6.66 -20.99 0.94
CA LEU A 20 7.24 -20.10 1.94
C LEU A 20 8.64 -20.58 2.34
N ALA A 21 9.57 -19.64 2.46
CA ALA A 21 10.90 -19.88 2.98
C ALA A 21 11.18 -18.96 4.17
N PHE A 22 12.10 -19.38 5.03
CA PHE A 22 12.51 -18.56 6.17
C PHE A 22 13.21 -17.27 5.68
N GLY A 23 12.78 -16.14 6.20
CA GLY A 23 13.22 -14.80 5.77
C GLY A 23 12.31 -14.14 4.71
N ASP A 24 11.32 -14.86 4.17
CA ASP A 24 10.41 -14.32 3.16
C ASP A 24 9.49 -13.23 3.71
N ALA A 25 9.30 -12.19 2.92
CA ALA A 25 8.14 -11.32 3.01
C ALA A 25 6.95 -11.98 2.31
N VAL A 26 5.79 -11.97 2.96
CA VAL A 26 4.53 -12.48 2.42
C VAL A 26 3.54 -11.32 2.32
N VAL A 27 3.24 -10.91 1.11
CA VAL A 27 2.21 -9.92 0.82
C VAL A 27 0.86 -10.62 0.83
N MET A 28 -0.08 -10.08 1.60
CA MET A 28 -1.47 -10.53 1.67
C MET A 28 -2.37 -9.33 1.37
N ASP A 29 -2.97 -9.34 0.20
CA ASP A 29 -3.87 -8.32 -0.31
C ASP A 29 -5.25 -8.95 -0.48
N PHE A 30 -6.20 -8.46 0.26
CA PHE A 30 -7.55 -9.01 0.32
C PHE A 30 -8.57 -7.97 0.76
N GLY A 31 -9.80 -8.20 0.35
CA GLY A 31 -10.93 -7.39 0.71
C GLY A 31 -12.21 -8.23 0.82
N ALA A 32 -13.29 -7.56 1.17
CA ALA A 32 -14.61 -8.14 1.23
C ALA A 32 -15.59 -7.34 0.37
N ARG A 33 -16.69 -7.96 -0.02
CA ARG A 33 -17.84 -7.27 -0.58
C ARG A 33 -19.05 -7.48 0.31
N TYR A 34 -19.57 -6.37 0.85
CA TYR A 34 -20.73 -6.41 1.73
C TYR A 34 -21.77 -5.37 1.30
N ALA A 35 -23.01 -5.78 1.19
CA ALA A 35 -24.13 -4.94 0.74
C ALA A 35 -23.85 -4.17 -0.57
N GLY A 36 -23.05 -4.76 -1.47
CA GLY A 36 -22.69 -4.17 -2.75
C GLY A 36 -21.40 -3.33 -2.76
N TYR A 37 -20.84 -2.99 -1.58
CA TYR A 37 -19.61 -2.21 -1.45
C TYR A 37 -18.40 -3.10 -1.20
N CYS A 38 -17.26 -2.69 -1.76
CA CYS A 38 -15.96 -3.33 -1.58
C CYS A 38 -15.19 -2.71 -0.42
N SER A 39 -14.33 -3.51 0.20
CA SER A 39 -13.24 -3.07 1.06
C SER A 39 -11.92 -3.55 0.49
N ASP A 40 -10.82 -2.91 0.89
CA ASP A 40 -9.48 -3.24 0.40
C ASP A 40 -8.44 -3.05 1.47
N MET A 41 -7.48 -3.96 1.56
CA MET A 41 -6.33 -3.82 2.45
C MET A 41 -5.20 -4.78 2.08
N THR A 42 -3.97 -4.33 2.29
CA THR A 42 -2.78 -5.18 2.20
C THR A 42 -2.00 -5.15 3.50
N ARG A 43 -1.50 -6.30 3.91
CA ARG A 43 -0.47 -6.43 4.95
C ARG A 43 0.66 -7.31 4.44
N THR A 44 1.87 -6.96 4.87
CA THR A 44 3.05 -7.80 4.66
C THR A 44 3.50 -8.36 6.00
N VAL A 45 3.66 -9.68 6.08
CA VAL A 45 4.22 -10.38 7.23
C VAL A 45 5.51 -11.07 6.83
N PHE A 46 6.33 -11.47 7.81
CA PHE A 46 7.60 -12.16 7.55
C PHE A 46 7.59 -13.55 8.14
N VAL A 47 8.15 -14.51 7.42
CA VAL A 47 8.38 -15.88 7.90
C VAL A 47 9.78 -15.94 8.49
N GLY A 48 9.89 -15.92 9.81
CA GLY A 48 11.18 -15.75 10.50
C GLY A 48 11.79 -14.36 10.29
N GLU A 49 13.04 -14.20 10.72
CA GLU A 49 13.72 -12.92 10.72
C GLU A 49 14.00 -12.41 9.29
N PRO A 50 13.47 -11.23 8.91
CA PRO A 50 13.76 -10.63 7.62
C PRO A 50 15.21 -10.09 7.56
N SER A 51 15.73 -9.95 6.35
CA SER A 51 17.01 -9.27 6.12
C SER A 51 16.95 -7.78 6.53
N ASP A 52 18.12 -7.17 6.77
CA ASP A 52 18.20 -5.73 7.07
C ASP A 52 17.63 -4.87 5.94
N GLU A 53 17.81 -5.28 4.67
CA GLU A 53 17.21 -4.60 3.52
C GLU A 53 15.68 -4.67 3.56
N ALA A 54 15.12 -5.83 3.88
CA ALA A 54 13.67 -6.02 3.99
C ALA A 54 13.07 -5.24 5.18
N ARG A 55 13.80 -5.17 6.32
CA ARG A 55 13.39 -4.35 7.46
C ARG A 55 13.34 -2.86 7.11
N ARG A 56 14.37 -2.36 6.43
CA ARG A 56 14.41 -0.95 5.97
C ARG A 56 13.28 -0.67 4.98
N ALA A 57 13.07 -1.58 4.01
CA ALA A 57 12.00 -1.43 3.03
C ALA A 57 10.61 -1.40 3.69
N TYR A 58 10.36 -2.26 4.70
CA TYR A 58 9.12 -2.21 5.46
C TYR A 58 8.95 -0.90 6.23
N GLY A 59 10.02 -0.42 6.87
CA GLY A 59 10.02 0.90 7.53
C GLY A 59 9.70 2.04 6.57
N ALA A 60 10.24 1.98 5.35
CA ALA A 60 10.00 2.99 4.31
C ALA A 60 8.54 3.01 3.85
N ILE A 61 7.94 1.85 3.53
CA ILE A 61 6.52 1.82 3.13
C ILE A 61 5.60 2.22 4.28
N ARG A 62 5.90 1.83 5.52
CA ARG A 62 5.14 2.25 6.70
C ARG A 62 5.18 3.77 6.85
N ARG A 63 6.37 4.37 6.79
CA ARG A 63 6.53 5.82 6.87
C ARG A 63 5.76 6.53 5.76
N ALA A 64 5.87 6.05 4.52
CA ALA A 64 5.16 6.62 3.39
C ALA A 64 3.63 6.53 3.55
N ASN A 65 3.11 5.38 4.02
CA ASN A 65 1.69 5.21 4.28
C ASN A 65 1.22 6.18 5.37
N GLU A 66 1.84 6.18 6.56
CA GLU A 66 1.45 7.00 7.71
C GLU A 66 1.54 8.51 7.40
N GLU A 67 2.58 8.98 6.68
CA GLU A 67 2.71 10.37 6.29
C GLU A 67 1.66 10.79 5.24
N CYS A 68 1.36 9.92 4.26
CA CYS A 68 0.31 10.19 3.28
C CYS A 68 -1.07 10.24 3.93
N GLU A 69 -1.38 9.35 4.84
CA GLU A 69 -2.63 9.38 5.60
C GLU A 69 -2.77 10.65 6.44
N ALA A 70 -1.69 11.05 7.11
CA ALA A 70 -1.67 12.25 7.95
C ALA A 70 -1.88 13.54 7.14
N MET A 71 -1.43 13.60 5.88
CA MET A 71 -1.60 14.78 5.04
C MET A 71 -2.94 14.82 4.29
N LEU A 72 -3.57 13.67 4.06
CA LEU A 72 -4.77 13.54 3.23
C LEU A 72 -5.95 14.37 3.79
N ARG A 73 -6.54 15.19 2.92
CA ARG A 73 -7.76 15.96 3.17
C ARG A 73 -8.35 16.48 1.87
N ALA A 74 -9.55 16.99 1.91
CA ALA A 74 -10.15 17.65 0.76
C ALA A 74 -9.29 18.83 0.26
N GLY A 75 -9.25 19.01 -1.04
CA GLY A 75 -8.48 20.07 -1.70
C GLY A 75 -7.07 19.67 -2.16
N LEU A 76 -6.48 18.59 -1.62
CA LEU A 76 -5.24 18.03 -2.16
C LEU A 76 -5.51 17.28 -3.46
N SER A 77 -4.57 17.31 -4.40
CA SER A 77 -4.66 16.47 -5.58
C SER A 77 -4.14 15.06 -5.34
N GLY A 78 -4.66 14.09 -6.09
CA GLY A 78 -4.11 12.73 -6.05
C GLY A 78 -2.64 12.67 -6.46
N ALA A 79 -2.21 13.62 -7.31
CA ALA A 79 -0.81 13.73 -7.74
C ALA A 79 0.12 14.21 -6.61
N ASP A 80 -0.33 15.18 -5.79
CA ASP A 80 0.48 15.69 -4.68
C ASP A 80 0.73 14.60 -3.63
N VAL A 81 -0.30 13.82 -3.30
CA VAL A 81 -0.18 12.74 -2.31
C VAL A 81 0.70 11.60 -2.84
N HIS A 82 0.55 11.22 -4.12
CA HIS A 82 1.43 10.25 -4.76
C HIS A 82 2.89 10.70 -4.77
N GLN A 83 3.14 11.97 -5.11
CA GLN A 83 4.49 12.53 -5.15
C GLN A 83 5.14 12.53 -3.75
N HIS A 84 4.35 12.77 -2.70
CA HIS A 84 4.86 12.69 -1.33
C HIS A 84 5.34 11.27 -0.99
N ALA A 85 4.55 10.25 -1.31
CA ALA A 85 4.97 8.85 -1.10
C ALA A 85 6.27 8.52 -1.84
N GLU A 86 6.38 8.91 -3.13
CA GLU A 86 7.60 8.70 -3.90
C GLU A 86 8.81 9.42 -3.28
N ALA A 87 8.62 10.65 -2.76
CA ALA A 87 9.69 11.40 -2.10
C ALA A 87 10.17 10.71 -0.81
N VAL A 88 9.26 10.17 -0.01
CA VAL A 88 9.61 9.38 1.19
C VAL A 88 10.39 8.13 0.81
N LEU A 89 9.96 7.40 -0.22
CA LEU A 89 10.67 6.21 -0.67
C LEU A 89 12.05 6.55 -1.25
N GLU A 90 12.20 7.68 -1.95
CA GLU A 90 13.50 8.18 -2.44
C GLU A 90 14.46 8.50 -1.29
N GLU A 91 13.99 9.20 -0.25
CA GLU A 91 14.77 9.52 0.97
C GLU A 91 15.27 8.26 1.66
N GLU A 92 14.47 7.20 1.69
CA GLU A 92 14.82 5.90 2.29
C GLU A 92 15.67 5.01 1.37
N GLY A 93 15.98 5.48 0.15
CA GLY A 93 16.83 4.79 -0.82
C GLY A 93 16.10 3.75 -1.68
N PHE A 94 14.76 3.88 -1.80
CA PHE A 94 13.91 3.01 -2.61
C PHE A 94 13.16 3.76 -3.73
N GLY A 95 13.70 4.89 -4.17
CA GLY A 95 13.10 5.69 -5.24
C GLY A 95 12.81 4.88 -6.50
N GLY A 96 11.61 5.06 -7.06
CA GLY A 96 11.16 4.34 -8.24
C GLY A 96 10.83 2.86 -8.05
N ALA A 97 10.91 2.34 -6.81
CA ALA A 97 10.62 0.93 -6.51
C ALA A 97 9.13 0.62 -6.34
N MET A 98 8.26 1.64 -6.28
CA MET A 98 6.81 1.44 -6.13
C MET A 98 6.15 0.95 -7.43
N GLY A 99 6.41 1.61 -8.55
CA GLY A 99 5.99 1.16 -9.87
C GLY A 99 4.49 1.21 -10.18
N HIS A 100 3.64 1.68 -9.25
CA HIS A 100 2.19 1.86 -9.42
C HIS A 100 1.69 3.16 -8.78
N SER A 101 0.43 3.47 -8.94
CA SER A 101 -0.20 4.62 -8.27
C SER A 101 -0.30 4.37 -6.77
N LEU A 102 -0.19 5.42 -5.95
CA LEU A 102 -0.29 5.30 -4.49
C LEU A 102 -1.64 4.76 -4.01
N GLY A 103 -2.69 4.89 -4.82
CA GLY A 103 -3.99 4.39 -4.43
C GLY A 103 -5.10 4.73 -5.43
N HIS A 104 -6.28 4.22 -5.14
CA HIS A 104 -7.50 4.38 -5.93
C HIS A 104 -8.72 4.55 -5.03
N SER A 105 -9.85 4.97 -5.60
CA SER A 105 -11.11 4.91 -4.87
C SER A 105 -11.66 3.50 -4.83
N VAL A 106 -12.36 3.21 -3.74
CA VAL A 106 -13.05 1.96 -3.46
C VAL A 106 -14.53 2.27 -3.18
N GLY A 107 -15.42 1.56 -3.85
CA GLY A 107 -16.85 1.75 -3.69
C GLY A 107 -17.65 0.51 -4.09
N ILE A 108 -18.52 0.64 -5.09
CA ILE A 108 -19.26 -0.49 -5.69
C ILE A 108 -18.30 -1.36 -6.50
N ASP A 109 -17.38 -0.71 -7.21
CA ASP A 109 -16.26 -1.38 -7.86
C ASP A 109 -15.01 -1.26 -6.97
N ILE A 110 -14.12 -2.25 -7.07
CA ILE A 110 -12.88 -2.26 -6.30
C ILE A 110 -11.95 -1.10 -6.73
N HIS A 111 -11.95 -0.74 -8.00
CA HIS A 111 -11.21 0.38 -8.54
C HIS A 111 -12.17 1.42 -9.13
N GLU A 112 -12.25 2.58 -8.50
CA GLU A 112 -13.04 3.72 -8.93
C GLU A 112 -12.17 4.99 -9.02
N ALA A 113 -12.73 6.06 -9.55
CA ALA A 113 -12.16 7.40 -9.48
C ALA A 113 -12.70 8.16 -8.25
N PRO A 114 -11.92 9.09 -7.68
CA PRO A 114 -10.56 9.51 -8.06
C PRO A 114 -9.48 8.53 -7.64
N ASN A 115 -8.29 8.63 -8.23
CA ASN A 115 -7.12 7.87 -7.82
C ASN A 115 -6.00 8.78 -7.28
N LEU A 116 -5.11 8.21 -6.45
CA LEU A 116 -3.88 8.85 -5.97
C LEU A 116 -2.74 8.52 -6.94
N SER A 117 -2.71 9.22 -8.06
CA SER A 117 -1.83 8.94 -9.19
C SER A 117 -1.13 10.20 -9.66
N PRO A 118 0.12 10.12 -10.17
CA PRO A 118 0.83 11.29 -10.69
C PRO A 118 0.10 11.95 -11.87
N ARG A 119 -0.87 11.27 -12.47
CA ARG A 119 -1.70 11.76 -13.57
C ARG A 119 -3.02 12.37 -13.13
N ASN A 120 -3.31 12.41 -11.83
CA ASN A 120 -4.55 13.00 -11.31
C ASN A 120 -4.31 14.36 -10.62
N PRO A 121 -4.37 15.48 -11.37
CA PRO A 121 -4.20 16.80 -10.79
C PRO A 121 -5.47 17.35 -10.12
N LYS A 122 -6.58 16.61 -10.15
CA LYS A 122 -7.85 17.05 -9.58
C LYS A 122 -7.83 16.98 -8.07
N ALA A 123 -8.39 18.01 -7.45
CA ALA A 123 -8.58 18.03 -6.01
C ALA A 123 -9.54 16.90 -5.55
N LEU A 124 -9.15 16.22 -4.50
CA LEU A 124 -10.00 15.29 -3.78
C LEU A 124 -11.12 16.06 -3.06
N CYS A 125 -12.28 15.45 -2.95
CA CYS A 125 -13.43 16.00 -2.26
C CYS A 125 -13.69 15.26 -0.95
N ALA A 126 -14.25 15.95 0.03
CA ALA A 126 -14.79 15.27 1.21
C ALA A 126 -15.83 14.24 0.78
N GLY A 127 -15.74 13.04 1.36
CA GLY A 127 -16.57 11.89 1.00
C GLY A 127 -15.93 10.94 -0.02
N ASN A 128 -14.80 11.30 -0.69
CA ASN A 128 -14.07 10.32 -1.46
C ASN A 128 -13.52 9.23 -0.54
N VAL A 129 -13.74 7.98 -0.89
CA VAL A 129 -13.14 6.81 -0.22
C VAL A 129 -11.97 6.35 -1.09
N VAL A 130 -10.76 6.33 -0.53
CA VAL A 130 -9.55 6.02 -1.28
C VAL A 130 -8.65 5.06 -0.51
N THR A 131 -7.79 4.32 -1.21
CA THR A 131 -6.70 3.53 -0.62
C THR A 131 -5.43 4.38 -0.50
N VAL A 132 -4.54 4.01 0.42
CA VAL A 132 -3.16 4.49 0.54
C VAL A 132 -2.28 3.26 0.65
N GLU A 133 -1.58 2.90 -0.43
CA GLU A 133 -0.97 1.58 -0.61
C GLU A 133 0.48 1.63 -1.12
N PRO A 134 1.40 2.35 -0.45
CA PRO A 134 2.78 2.34 -0.91
C PRO A 134 3.36 0.93 -0.86
N GLY A 135 4.13 0.60 -1.89
CA GLY A 135 4.81 -0.69 -2.02
C GLY A 135 6.24 -0.54 -2.52
N ILE A 136 7.06 -1.53 -2.28
CA ILE A 136 8.43 -1.67 -2.78
C ILE A 136 8.56 -3.04 -3.43
N TYR A 137 8.95 -3.06 -4.72
CA TYR A 137 9.05 -4.29 -5.50
C TYR A 137 10.44 -4.40 -6.10
N LEU A 138 11.30 -5.23 -5.48
CA LEU A 138 12.68 -5.46 -5.91
C LEU A 138 12.77 -6.79 -6.65
N THR A 139 12.80 -6.72 -7.99
CA THR A 139 12.83 -7.90 -8.85
C THR A 139 13.91 -8.88 -8.44
N GLY A 140 13.55 -10.16 -8.27
CA GLY A 140 14.45 -11.22 -7.85
C GLY A 140 14.79 -11.26 -6.36
N LYS A 141 14.24 -10.33 -5.55
CA LYS A 141 14.45 -10.28 -4.11
C LYS A 141 13.13 -10.47 -3.35
N PHE A 142 12.32 -9.42 -3.29
CA PHE A 142 11.03 -9.41 -2.60
C PHE A 142 10.11 -8.31 -3.11
N GLY A 143 8.85 -8.42 -2.79
CA GLY A 143 7.88 -7.33 -2.83
C GLY A 143 7.20 -7.19 -1.50
N MET A 144 6.74 -5.98 -1.17
CA MET A 144 5.93 -5.70 0.00
C MET A 144 5.03 -4.48 -0.24
N ARG A 145 3.88 -4.46 0.43
CA ARG A 145 2.92 -3.37 0.41
C ARG A 145 2.27 -3.23 1.76
N LEU A 146 1.97 -2.02 2.16
CA LEU A 146 1.12 -1.68 3.29
C LEU A 146 -0.01 -0.82 2.78
N GLU A 147 -1.24 -1.27 2.95
CA GLU A 147 -2.42 -0.61 2.42
C GLU A 147 -3.52 -0.49 3.44
N ASP A 148 -4.05 0.70 3.53
CA ASP A 148 -5.28 1.01 4.21
C ASP A 148 -6.23 1.75 3.28
N TYR A 149 -7.51 1.75 3.62
CA TYR A 149 -8.50 2.57 2.96
C TYR A 149 -9.31 3.37 3.98
N GLY A 150 -9.83 4.50 3.55
CA GLY A 150 -10.56 5.40 4.42
C GLY A 150 -11.29 6.47 3.63
N VAL A 151 -11.91 7.40 4.34
CA VAL A 151 -12.68 8.50 3.75
C VAL A 151 -11.97 9.83 3.94
N VAL A 152 -11.84 10.58 2.86
CA VAL A 152 -11.35 11.96 2.85
C VAL A 152 -12.40 12.85 3.53
N ARG A 153 -11.97 13.63 4.53
CA ARG A 153 -12.77 14.65 5.20
C ARG A 153 -12.28 16.04 4.79
N ASP A 154 -12.98 17.08 5.24
CA ASP A 154 -12.59 18.46 4.92
C ASP A 154 -11.17 18.80 5.38
N THR A 155 -10.74 18.30 6.55
CA THR A 155 -9.46 18.65 7.17
C THR A 155 -8.60 17.43 7.55
N SER A 156 -9.04 16.22 7.25
CA SER A 156 -8.38 14.98 7.67
C SER A 156 -8.72 13.81 6.74
N TYR A 157 -8.11 12.69 7.02
CA TYR A 157 -8.45 11.38 6.46
C TYR A 157 -8.85 10.43 7.59
N GLU A 158 -9.99 9.79 7.48
CA GLU A 158 -10.50 8.84 8.46
C GLU A 158 -10.30 7.43 7.95
N VAL A 159 -9.29 6.75 8.49
CA VAL A 159 -8.92 5.38 8.11
C VAL A 159 -9.95 4.39 8.66
N PHE A 160 -10.40 3.46 7.83
CA PHE A 160 -11.33 2.39 8.20
C PHE A 160 -10.60 1.11 8.63
N THR A 161 -9.44 0.86 8.05
CA THR A 161 -8.62 -0.30 8.39
C THR A 161 -8.08 -0.18 9.80
N GLN A 162 -8.25 -1.22 10.64
CA GLN A 162 -7.83 -1.22 12.04
C GLN A 162 -6.70 -2.22 12.33
N SER A 163 -6.16 -2.85 11.27
CA SER A 163 -5.04 -3.77 11.41
C SER A 163 -3.75 -3.03 11.70
N THR A 164 -2.88 -3.61 12.51
CA THR A 164 -1.61 -2.98 12.91
C THR A 164 -0.68 -2.70 11.73
N HIS A 165 0.11 -1.62 11.83
CA HIS A 165 1.23 -1.31 10.94
C HIS A 165 2.57 -1.86 11.48
N GLU A 166 2.56 -2.47 12.66
CA GLU A 166 3.77 -3.07 13.19
C GLU A 166 4.22 -4.27 12.34
N MET A 167 5.53 -4.43 12.22
CA MET A 167 6.11 -5.59 11.53
C MET A 167 5.76 -6.88 12.25
N ILE A 168 5.07 -7.78 11.58
CA ILE A 168 4.69 -9.09 12.11
C ILE A 168 5.68 -10.14 11.60
N ILE A 169 6.34 -10.83 12.53
CA ILE A 169 7.25 -11.93 12.23
C ILE A 169 6.61 -13.22 12.76
N ILE A 170 6.40 -14.18 11.88
CA ILE A 170 5.84 -15.48 12.18
C ILE A 170 6.99 -16.47 12.30
N SER A 171 7.08 -17.17 13.43
CA SER A 171 8.10 -18.21 13.71
C SER A 171 7.59 -19.59 13.31
#